data_13d0cadb47f298b89a23ed2cf9cbeb3f
#
_entry.id   13d0cadb47f298b89a23ed2cf9cbeb3f
#
_cell.length_a   1.000
_cell.length_b   1.000
_cell.length_c   1.000
_cell.angle_alpha   90.00
_cell.angle_beta   90.00
_cell.angle_gamma   90.00
#
_symmetry.space_group_name_H-M   'P 1'
#
loop_
_entity.id
_entity.type
_entity.pdbx_description
1 polymer ?
#
loop_
_entity_poly.entity_id
_entity_poly.type
_entity_poly.pdbx_seq_one_letter_code
_entity_poly.pdbx_strand_id
1 'polypeptide(L)'
;MDTGLSLQMKQGLDLLEKDTRSLMEKLIQLARAHKSTVMAGRTNGMQAAPITFGFKVSGWLSEVARGYDRLKLARSRALMVQLGGPVGTFDVMGTKGLAVRQSMARNLGLGVQSVGWYTSRDGVAELLFAIGLLASALGHVAIETGLLVRTEIDEVREGGEAGRGASSAMPQKANPRSTEYVEGLSRAIQSKAAGLYTILWQSNERNGGVWIAEWPLVPEHFLLASSALRHANELVGGLAVNRQQMLKNLNLDGGAILSEAFAGALSATLGRTAAYDVVKAASQRARAGGTMLAEEIASAPEIAGRVSKTELERLLDPRQHIGLAGELTELACADAERSLKS
;
A
#
# COMPACT_ATOMS: atom_id res chain seq x y z
N MET A 1 -31.71 -15.59 -7.17
CA MET A 1 -31.04 -14.32 -6.78
C MET A 1 -29.58 -14.54 -6.39
N ASP A 2 -29.23 -15.49 -5.53
CA ASP A 2 -27.82 -15.68 -5.08
C ASP A 2 -26.84 -15.99 -6.22
N THR A 3 -27.24 -16.86 -7.19
CA THR A 3 -26.41 -17.07 -8.40
C THR A 3 -26.27 -15.80 -9.23
N GLY A 4 -27.32 -14.95 -9.28
CA GLY A 4 -27.25 -13.64 -9.92
C GLY A 4 -26.26 -12.72 -9.22
N LEU A 5 -26.22 -12.73 -7.87
CA LEU A 5 -25.23 -12.02 -7.07
C LEU A 5 -23.81 -12.53 -7.37
N SER A 6 -23.60 -13.86 -7.45
CA SER A 6 -22.31 -14.43 -7.82
C SER A 6 -21.84 -13.96 -9.20
N LEU A 7 -22.73 -13.86 -10.18
CA LEU A 7 -22.38 -13.34 -11.50
C LEU A 7 -22.03 -11.85 -11.49
N GLN A 8 -22.73 -11.04 -10.71
CA GLN A 8 -22.41 -9.62 -10.53
C GLN A 8 -21.06 -9.46 -9.81
N MET A 9 -20.82 -10.22 -8.73
CA MET A 9 -19.54 -10.23 -8.05
C MET A 9 -18.41 -10.67 -8.99
N LYS A 10 -18.63 -11.67 -9.87
CA LYS A 10 -17.65 -12.11 -10.85
C LYS A 10 -17.26 -10.97 -11.79
N GLN A 11 -18.24 -10.26 -12.38
CA GLN A 11 -17.99 -9.10 -13.24
C GLN A 11 -17.23 -7.98 -12.50
N GLY A 12 -17.68 -7.68 -11.27
CA GLY A 12 -17.00 -6.68 -10.43
C GLY A 12 -15.55 -7.07 -10.12
N LEU A 13 -15.30 -8.33 -9.79
CA LEU A 13 -13.95 -8.84 -9.54
C LEU A 13 -13.06 -8.78 -10.77
N ASP A 14 -13.56 -9.11 -11.96
CA ASP A 14 -12.81 -9.03 -13.21
C ASP A 14 -12.29 -7.58 -13.42
N LEU A 15 -13.08 -6.58 -13.07
CA LEU A 15 -12.68 -5.16 -13.12
C LEU A 15 -11.65 -4.82 -12.04
N LEU A 16 -11.90 -5.20 -10.78
CA LEU A 16 -10.97 -4.93 -9.68
C LEU A 16 -9.60 -5.60 -9.89
N GLU A 17 -9.59 -6.85 -10.35
CA GLU A 17 -8.37 -7.57 -10.67
C GLU A 17 -7.60 -6.90 -11.80
N LYS A 18 -8.27 -6.48 -12.88
CA LYS A 18 -7.66 -5.74 -14.00
C LYS A 18 -7.01 -4.44 -13.52
N ASP A 19 -7.74 -3.64 -12.74
CA ASP A 19 -7.24 -2.34 -12.28
C ASP A 19 -6.12 -2.48 -11.25
N THR A 20 -6.18 -3.53 -10.41
CA THR A 20 -5.11 -3.85 -9.46
C THR A 20 -3.83 -4.28 -10.19
N ARG A 21 -3.94 -5.11 -11.25
CA ARG A 21 -2.81 -5.48 -12.11
C ARG A 21 -2.15 -4.26 -12.74
N SER A 22 -2.96 -3.35 -13.31
CA SER A 22 -2.46 -2.09 -13.86
C SER A 22 -1.72 -1.25 -12.84
N LEU A 23 -2.24 -1.16 -11.61
CA LEU A 23 -1.59 -0.46 -10.51
C LEU A 23 -0.26 -1.12 -10.12
N MET A 24 -0.22 -2.46 -10.00
CA MET A 24 1.00 -3.20 -9.69
C MET A 24 2.08 -2.98 -10.76
N GLU A 25 1.73 -3.00 -12.04
CA GLU A 25 2.65 -2.73 -13.15
C GLU A 25 3.26 -1.33 -13.05
N LYS A 26 2.44 -0.31 -12.74
CA LYS A 26 2.92 1.07 -12.52
C LYS A 26 3.82 1.20 -11.29
N LEU A 27 3.46 0.53 -10.19
CA LEU A 27 4.29 0.51 -8.98
C LEU A 27 5.64 -0.18 -9.22
N ILE A 28 5.69 -1.27 -9.99
CA ILE A 28 6.93 -1.93 -10.42
C ILE A 28 7.80 -0.96 -11.22
N GLN A 29 7.22 -0.28 -12.21
CA GLN A 29 7.94 0.69 -13.03
C GLN A 29 8.49 1.84 -12.17
N LEU A 30 7.67 2.41 -11.27
CA LEU A 30 8.05 3.50 -10.38
C LEU A 30 9.16 3.07 -9.40
N ALA A 31 9.04 1.89 -8.79
CA ALA A 31 10.03 1.36 -7.87
C ALA A 31 11.39 1.19 -8.57
N ARG A 32 11.43 0.55 -9.73
CA ARG A 32 12.66 0.35 -10.52
C ARG A 32 13.27 1.66 -11.01
N ALA A 33 12.47 2.61 -11.48
CA ALA A 33 12.94 3.92 -11.94
C ALA A 33 13.61 4.74 -10.82
N HIS A 34 13.27 4.45 -9.58
CA HIS A 34 13.74 5.19 -8.41
C HIS A 34 14.52 4.32 -7.39
N LYS A 35 14.98 3.14 -7.78
CA LYS A 35 15.71 2.23 -6.87
C LYS A 35 17.03 2.80 -6.31
N SER A 36 17.56 3.83 -6.96
CA SER A 36 18.75 4.57 -6.53
C SER A 36 18.48 6.04 -6.16
N THR A 37 17.21 6.48 -6.16
CA THR A 37 16.84 7.85 -5.77
C THR A 37 16.84 7.96 -4.25
N VAL A 38 17.87 8.56 -3.68
CA VAL A 38 18.05 8.69 -2.23
C VAL A 38 17.06 9.67 -1.64
N MET A 39 16.50 9.32 -0.50
CA MET A 39 15.60 10.16 0.30
C MET A 39 15.73 9.84 1.78
N ALA A 40 15.14 10.68 2.63
CA ALA A 40 15.05 10.40 4.06
C ALA A 40 14.02 9.29 4.36
N GLY A 41 14.46 8.21 4.99
CA GLY A 41 13.58 7.30 5.70
C GLY A 41 13.12 7.95 7.00
N ARG A 42 11.82 7.85 7.30
CA ARG A 42 11.20 8.47 8.47
C ARG A 42 10.51 7.45 9.34
N THR A 43 10.77 7.52 10.65
CA THR A 43 10.08 6.74 11.67
C THR A 43 9.44 7.70 12.67
N ASN A 44 8.19 7.45 13.05
CA ASN A 44 7.45 8.33 13.98
C ASN A 44 7.43 9.81 13.52
N GLY A 45 7.44 10.05 12.20
CA GLY A 45 7.46 11.39 11.62
C GLY A 45 8.85 12.06 11.61
N MET A 46 9.89 11.45 12.21
CA MET A 46 11.25 11.98 12.27
C MET A 46 12.16 11.31 11.25
N GLN A 47 13.14 12.04 10.71
CA GLN A 47 14.18 11.45 9.87
C GLN A 47 15.00 10.43 10.68
N ALA A 48 15.24 9.26 10.11
CA ALA A 48 15.93 8.16 10.76
C ALA A 48 17.23 7.79 10.05
N ALA A 49 17.15 7.34 8.80
CA ALA A 49 18.29 6.95 8.00
C ALA A 49 18.01 7.18 6.51
N PRO A 50 19.03 7.30 5.64
CA PRO A 50 18.84 7.33 4.20
C PRO A 50 18.25 6.02 3.69
N ILE A 51 17.27 6.15 2.79
CA ILE A 51 16.68 5.05 2.01
C ILE A 51 16.61 5.46 0.54
N THR A 52 16.01 4.63 -0.31
CA THR A 52 15.65 5.05 -1.67
C THR A 52 14.14 5.20 -1.82
N PHE A 53 13.70 6.06 -2.75
CA PHE A 53 12.27 6.16 -3.07
C PHE A 53 11.74 4.86 -3.66
N GLY A 54 12.54 4.16 -4.47
CA GLY A 54 12.18 2.83 -4.97
C GLY A 54 11.91 1.83 -3.84
N PHE A 55 12.72 1.83 -2.78
CA PHE A 55 12.48 0.99 -1.61
C PHE A 55 11.16 1.36 -0.89
N LYS A 56 10.85 2.64 -0.74
CA LYS A 56 9.55 3.07 -0.20
C LYS A 56 8.40 2.56 -1.06
N VAL A 57 8.46 2.73 -2.38
CA VAL A 57 7.44 2.26 -3.33
C VAL A 57 7.33 0.73 -3.33
N SER A 58 8.42 0.00 -3.13
CA SER A 58 8.38 -1.47 -3.05
C SER A 58 7.60 -1.98 -1.84
N GLY A 59 7.57 -1.22 -0.75
CA GLY A 59 6.68 -1.49 0.38
C GLY A 59 5.21 -1.40 -0.02
N TRP A 60 4.82 -0.33 -0.71
CA TRP A 60 3.46 -0.15 -1.25
C TRP A 60 3.08 -1.27 -2.23
N LEU A 61 3.99 -1.59 -3.16
CA LEU A 61 3.81 -2.67 -4.13
C LEU A 61 3.54 -4.01 -3.44
N SER A 62 4.31 -4.33 -2.40
CA SER A 62 4.18 -5.59 -1.66
C SER A 62 2.82 -5.71 -0.95
N GLU A 63 2.27 -4.62 -0.43
CA GLU A 63 0.93 -4.62 0.17
C GLU A 63 -0.17 -4.81 -0.88
N VAL A 64 -0.09 -4.09 -2.01
CA VAL A 64 -1.05 -4.21 -3.11
C VAL A 64 -1.00 -5.61 -3.70
N ALA A 65 0.18 -6.20 -3.89
CA ALA A 65 0.34 -7.58 -4.40
C ALA A 65 -0.31 -8.61 -3.48
N ARG A 66 -0.10 -8.50 -2.16
CA ARG A 66 -0.80 -9.37 -1.19
C ARG A 66 -2.31 -9.16 -1.20
N GLY A 67 -2.78 -7.93 -1.44
CA GLY A 67 -4.20 -7.63 -1.65
C GLY A 67 -4.77 -8.33 -2.88
N TYR A 68 -4.04 -8.26 -3.99
CA TYR A 68 -4.38 -8.94 -5.24
C TYR A 68 -4.48 -10.47 -5.07
N ASP A 69 -3.52 -11.10 -4.41
CA ASP A 69 -3.53 -12.54 -4.14
C ASP A 69 -4.72 -12.95 -3.25
N ARG A 70 -5.08 -12.13 -2.26
CA ARG A 70 -6.28 -12.36 -1.45
C ARG A 70 -7.58 -12.29 -2.25
N LEU A 71 -7.69 -11.36 -3.22
CA LEU A 71 -8.85 -11.30 -4.11
C LEU A 71 -8.98 -12.61 -4.92
N LYS A 72 -7.90 -13.11 -5.51
CA LYS A 72 -7.89 -14.38 -6.25
C LYS A 72 -8.31 -15.57 -5.38
N LEU A 73 -7.80 -15.65 -4.15
CA LEU A 73 -8.16 -16.70 -3.21
C LEU A 73 -9.63 -16.62 -2.79
N ALA A 74 -10.13 -15.44 -2.45
CA ALA A 74 -11.51 -15.24 -2.05
C ALA A 74 -12.48 -15.51 -3.22
N ARG A 75 -12.10 -15.16 -4.45
CA ARG A 75 -12.85 -15.42 -5.68
C ARG A 75 -13.29 -16.89 -5.77
N SER A 76 -12.38 -17.83 -5.54
CA SER A 76 -12.66 -19.25 -5.66
C SER A 76 -13.68 -19.77 -4.64
N ARG A 77 -13.87 -19.08 -3.52
CA ARG A 77 -14.81 -19.44 -2.45
C ARG A 77 -16.12 -18.67 -2.49
N ALA A 78 -16.10 -17.46 -3.03
CA ALA A 78 -17.28 -16.59 -3.12
C ALA A 78 -18.15 -16.84 -4.36
N LEU A 79 -17.53 -17.22 -5.49
CA LEU A 79 -18.24 -17.33 -6.77
C LEU A 79 -18.84 -18.72 -6.96
N MET A 80 -19.95 -19.00 -6.26
CA MET A 80 -20.63 -20.28 -6.24
C MET A 80 -22.02 -20.20 -6.84
N VAL A 81 -22.46 -21.27 -7.50
CA VAL A 81 -23.86 -21.44 -7.91
C VAL A 81 -24.70 -21.75 -6.69
N GLN A 82 -25.89 -21.13 -6.61
CA GLN A 82 -26.94 -21.47 -5.66
C GLN A 82 -28.15 -22.01 -6.41
N LEU A 83 -28.41 -23.30 -6.28
CA LEU A 83 -29.58 -24.00 -6.79
C LEU A 83 -29.92 -25.17 -5.85
N GLY A 84 -31.16 -25.28 -5.43
CA GLY A 84 -31.57 -26.35 -4.51
C GLY A 84 -33.06 -26.34 -4.14
N GLY A 85 -33.85 -25.45 -4.73
CA GLY A 85 -35.27 -25.23 -4.36
C GLY A 85 -35.40 -24.32 -3.12
N PRO A 86 -36.53 -24.31 -2.44
CA PRO A 86 -36.83 -23.35 -1.35
C PRO A 86 -35.85 -23.42 -0.18
N VAL A 87 -35.44 -24.63 0.20
CA VAL A 87 -34.61 -24.91 1.39
C VAL A 87 -33.33 -25.71 1.09
N GLY A 88 -33.00 -25.93 -0.18
CA GLY A 88 -31.73 -26.51 -0.58
C GLY A 88 -31.74 -28.01 -0.83
N THR A 89 -32.86 -28.71 -0.67
CA THR A 89 -32.97 -30.18 -0.69
C THR A 89 -33.26 -30.80 -2.05
N PHE A 90 -33.51 -29.98 -3.09
CA PHE A 90 -33.94 -30.44 -4.42
C PHE A 90 -35.21 -31.28 -4.44
N ASP A 91 -36.15 -31.07 -3.54
CA ASP A 91 -37.33 -31.90 -3.35
C ASP A 91 -38.05 -32.23 -4.68
N VAL A 92 -38.35 -31.23 -5.50
CA VAL A 92 -39.03 -31.40 -6.80
C VAL A 92 -38.13 -32.02 -7.88
N MET A 93 -36.83 -31.71 -7.85
CA MET A 93 -35.89 -32.15 -8.91
C MET A 93 -35.23 -33.50 -8.58
N GLY A 94 -35.23 -33.91 -7.33
CA GLY A 94 -34.56 -35.11 -6.85
C GLY A 94 -33.10 -35.16 -7.27
N THR A 95 -32.61 -36.36 -7.56
CA THR A 95 -31.20 -36.59 -7.94
C THR A 95 -30.81 -35.84 -9.25
N LYS A 96 -31.74 -35.53 -10.13
CA LYS A 96 -31.48 -34.72 -11.33
C LYS A 96 -31.05 -33.29 -11.00
N GLY A 97 -31.48 -32.75 -9.86
CA GLY A 97 -31.10 -31.41 -9.41
C GLY A 97 -29.60 -31.22 -9.23
N LEU A 98 -28.88 -32.24 -8.78
CA LEU A 98 -27.42 -32.21 -8.66
C LEU A 98 -26.74 -32.07 -10.03
N ALA A 99 -27.21 -32.84 -11.04
CA ALA A 99 -26.68 -32.76 -12.38
C ALA A 99 -26.97 -31.39 -13.04
N VAL A 100 -28.15 -30.85 -12.83
CA VAL A 100 -28.54 -29.50 -13.31
C VAL A 100 -27.66 -28.42 -12.67
N ARG A 101 -27.46 -28.47 -11.32
CA ARG A 101 -26.59 -27.53 -10.60
C ARG A 101 -25.16 -27.59 -11.14
N GLN A 102 -24.62 -28.78 -11.37
CA GLN A 102 -23.27 -28.96 -11.92
C GLN A 102 -23.15 -28.39 -13.35
N SER A 103 -24.17 -28.63 -14.21
CA SER A 103 -24.20 -28.07 -15.55
C SER A 103 -24.31 -26.54 -15.56
N MET A 104 -25.15 -26.00 -14.69
CA MET A 104 -25.29 -24.55 -14.49
C MET A 104 -23.98 -23.91 -14.07
N ALA A 105 -23.26 -24.51 -13.14
CA ALA A 105 -21.96 -24.02 -12.67
C ALA A 105 -20.92 -23.97 -13.82
N ARG A 106 -20.81 -25.06 -14.61
CA ARG A 106 -19.90 -25.09 -15.77
C ARG A 106 -20.24 -23.99 -16.78
N ASN A 107 -21.52 -23.84 -17.13
CA ASN A 107 -21.95 -22.87 -18.15
C ASN A 107 -21.75 -21.42 -17.70
N LEU A 108 -21.82 -21.13 -16.38
CA LEU A 108 -21.66 -19.80 -15.82
C LEU A 108 -20.23 -19.51 -15.36
N GLY A 109 -19.35 -20.53 -15.39
CA GLY A 109 -17.98 -20.41 -14.86
C GLY A 109 -17.97 -20.08 -13.37
N LEU A 110 -18.82 -20.76 -12.59
CA LEU A 110 -18.94 -20.66 -11.14
C LEU A 110 -18.59 -21.98 -10.48
N GLY A 111 -18.25 -21.94 -9.19
CA GLY A 111 -18.02 -23.13 -8.37
C GLY A 111 -19.32 -23.80 -7.91
N VAL A 112 -19.19 -24.99 -7.32
CA VAL A 112 -20.30 -25.74 -6.70
C VAL A 112 -19.90 -26.12 -5.28
N GLN A 113 -20.76 -25.82 -4.32
CA GLN A 113 -20.65 -26.34 -2.95
C GLN A 113 -21.47 -27.62 -2.79
N SER A 114 -21.09 -28.49 -1.85
CA SER A 114 -21.84 -29.73 -1.55
C SER A 114 -23.25 -29.41 -1.08
N VAL A 115 -23.38 -28.45 -0.17
CA VAL A 115 -24.66 -27.96 0.36
C VAL A 115 -24.90 -26.53 -0.15
N GLY A 116 -26.15 -26.15 -0.33
CA GLY A 116 -26.51 -24.78 -0.73
C GLY A 116 -26.06 -23.74 0.31
N TRP A 117 -25.65 -22.56 -0.16
CA TRP A 117 -25.14 -21.47 0.68
C TRP A 117 -26.16 -20.37 0.97
N TYR A 118 -27.45 -20.76 1.11
CA TYR A 118 -28.54 -19.81 1.38
C TYR A 118 -28.30 -18.92 2.58
N THR A 119 -27.72 -19.47 3.64
CA THR A 119 -27.44 -18.80 4.92
C THR A 119 -25.96 -18.77 5.28
N SER A 120 -25.11 -19.54 4.58
CA SER A 120 -23.66 -19.54 4.74
C SER A 120 -23.06 -18.42 3.90
N ARG A 121 -22.89 -17.24 4.51
CA ARG A 121 -22.42 -16.03 3.81
C ARG A 121 -20.94 -15.75 3.98
N ASP A 122 -20.21 -16.68 4.56
CA ASP A 122 -18.76 -16.62 4.83
C ASP A 122 -17.94 -16.34 3.56
N GLY A 123 -18.25 -16.98 2.43
CA GLY A 123 -17.56 -16.70 1.16
C GLY A 123 -17.77 -15.27 0.64
N VAL A 124 -18.99 -14.73 0.77
CA VAL A 124 -19.27 -13.32 0.41
C VAL A 124 -18.53 -12.38 1.35
N ALA A 125 -18.61 -12.61 2.66
CA ALA A 125 -17.93 -11.79 3.65
C ALA A 125 -16.42 -11.82 3.48
N GLU A 126 -15.82 -13.01 3.26
CA GLU A 126 -14.38 -13.15 2.98
C GLU A 126 -13.93 -12.29 1.78
N LEU A 127 -14.72 -12.31 0.70
CA LEU A 127 -14.42 -11.49 -0.47
C LEU A 127 -14.48 -10.00 -0.15
N LEU A 128 -15.49 -9.54 0.57
CA LEU A 128 -15.61 -8.14 0.93
C LEU A 128 -14.50 -7.71 1.92
N PHE A 129 -14.07 -8.58 2.84
CA PHE A 129 -12.88 -8.34 3.66
C PHE A 129 -11.60 -8.25 2.82
N ALA A 130 -11.45 -9.11 1.80
CA ALA A 130 -10.29 -9.06 0.90
C ALA A 130 -10.26 -7.70 0.12
N ILE A 131 -11.42 -7.23 -0.35
CA ILE A 131 -11.57 -5.89 -0.95
C ILE A 131 -11.19 -4.80 0.05
N GLY A 132 -11.63 -4.90 1.31
CA GLY A 132 -11.30 -3.97 2.38
C GLY A 132 -9.79 -3.91 2.69
N LEU A 133 -9.10 -5.06 2.67
CA LEU A 133 -7.64 -5.13 2.86
C LEU A 133 -6.89 -4.52 1.68
N LEU A 134 -7.34 -4.74 0.45
CA LEU A 134 -6.78 -4.05 -0.72
C LEU A 134 -6.99 -2.54 -0.60
N ALA A 135 -8.19 -2.08 -0.26
CA ALA A 135 -8.47 -0.66 -0.04
C ALA A 135 -7.58 -0.06 1.07
N SER A 136 -7.24 -0.83 2.11
CA SER A 136 -6.30 -0.39 3.16
C SER A 136 -4.91 -0.15 2.61
N ALA A 137 -4.41 -1.02 1.72
CA ALA A 137 -3.13 -0.82 1.04
C ALA A 137 -3.15 0.45 0.16
N LEU A 138 -4.24 0.69 -0.57
CA LEU A 138 -4.41 1.92 -1.35
C LEU A 138 -4.42 3.17 -0.47
N GLY A 139 -5.13 3.12 0.67
CA GLY A 139 -5.17 4.19 1.65
C GLY A 139 -3.78 4.49 2.24
N HIS A 140 -2.96 3.47 2.48
CA HIS A 140 -1.57 3.64 2.92
C HIS A 140 -0.73 4.38 1.86
N VAL A 141 -0.81 3.99 0.59
CA VAL A 141 -0.16 4.72 -0.52
C VAL A 141 -0.58 6.19 -0.53
N ALA A 142 -1.87 6.46 -0.36
CA ALA A 142 -2.40 7.82 -0.35
C ALA A 142 -1.88 8.64 0.85
N ILE A 143 -1.91 8.09 2.06
CA ILE A 143 -1.40 8.77 3.26
C ILE A 143 0.08 9.11 3.10
N GLU A 144 0.91 8.15 2.68
CA GLU A 144 2.34 8.37 2.45
C GLU A 144 2.58 9.43 1.37
N THR A 145 1.86 9.36 0.24
CA THR A 145 1.94 10.39 -0.80
C THR A 145 1.51 11.75 -0.27
N GLY A 146 0.43 11.82 0.51
CA GLY A 146 -0.05 13.04 1.15
C GLY A 146 0.98 13.69 2.07
N LEU A 147 1.81 12.89 2.76
CA LEU A 147 2.94 13.39 3.55
C LEU A 147 4.07 13.96 2.68
N LEU A 148 4.35 13.32 1.53
CA LEU A 148 5.44 13.71 0.63
C LEU A 148 5.13 14.94 -0.24
N VAL A 149 3.85 15.24 -0.49
CA VAL A 149 3.43 16.43 -1.29
C VAL A 149 3.32 17.72 -0.47
N ARG A 150 3.48 17.67 0.85
CA ARG A 150 3.39 18.87 1.71
C ARG A 150 4.39 19.93 1.25
N THR A 151 4.02 21.19 1.36
CA THR A 151 4.86 22.32 0.94
C THR A 151 6.26 22.29 1.56
N GLU A 152 6.37 21.88 2.82
CA GLU A 152 7.64 21.81 3.58
C GLU A 152 8.49 20.61 3.15
N ILE A 153 7.90 19.60 2.54
CA ILE A 153 8.56 18.35 2.12
C ILE A 153 8.83 18.35 0.62
N ASP A 154 7.80 18.55 -0.22
CA ASP A 154 7.84 18.69 -1.67
C ASP A 154 8.68 17.62 -2.41
N GLU A 155 8.64 16.38 -1.90
CA GLU A 155 9.41 15.26 -2.45
C GLU A 155 8.73 14.60 -3.64
N VAL A 156 7.41 14.73 -3.73
CA VAL A 156 6.61 14.30 -4.89
C VAL A 156 5.49 15.30 -5.18
N ARG A 157 4.96 15.26 -6.40
CA ARG A 157 3.78 16.03 -6.82
C ARG A 157 2.87 15.15 -7.65
N GLU A 158 1.55 15.32 -7.49
CA GLU A 158 0.61 14.68 -8.41
C GLU A 158 0.71 15.31 -9.78
N GLY A 159 0.79 14.49 -10.81
CA GLY A 159 0.55 14.88 -12.18
C GLY A 159 -0.95 14.88 -12.50
N GLY A 160 -1.31 15.29 -13.69
CA GLY A 160 -2.67 15.26 -14.17
C GLY A 160 -2.95 16.37 -15.19
N GLU A 161 -4.22 16.47 -15.60
CA GLU A 161 -4.66 17.52 -16.53
C GLU A 161 -4.44 18.93 -15.94
N ALA A 162 -4.17 19.88 -16.80
CA ALA A 162 -3.98 21.26 -16.41
C ALA A 162 -5.20 21.79 -15.63
N GLY A 163 -4.96 22.36 -14.44
CA GLY A 163 -6.02 22.85 -13.55
C GLY A 163 -6.58 21.83 -12.56
N ARG A 164 -6.20 20.54 -12.63
CA ARG A 164 -6.59 19.56 -11.62
C ARG A 164 -5.97 19.94 -10.26
N GLY A 165 -6.80 19.95 -9.23
CA GLY A 165 -6.36 20.36 -7.88
C GLY A 165 -6.23 21.86 -7.67
N ALA A 166 -6.45 22.70 -8.69
CA ALA A 166 -6.37 24.15 -8.57
C ALA A 166 -7.31 24.67 -7.46
N SER A 167 -6.81 25.66 -6.73
CA SER A 167 -7.61 26.39 -5.74
C SER A 167 -8.32 27.58 -6.41
N SER A 168 -9.58 27.80 -6.08
CA SER A 168 -10.34 28.95 -6.54
C SER A 168 -9.85 30.29 -5.97
N ALA A 169 -9.16 30.24 -4.82
CA ALA A 169 -8.72 31.44 -4.09
C ALA A 169 -7.20 31.64 -4.10
N MET A 170 -6.41 30.59 -4.31
CA MET A 170 -4.94 30.60 -4.18
C MET A 170 -4.31 30.04 -5.45
N PRO A 171 -3.85 30.91 -6.41
CA PRO A 171 -3.35 30.47 -7.72
C PRO A 171 -2.18 29.47 -7.66
N GLN A 172 -1.34 29.57 -6.61
CA GLN A 172 -0.17 28.72 -6.43
C GLN A 172 -0.48 27.34 -5.80
N LYS A 173 -1.72 27.14 -5.31
CA LYS A 173 -2.08 25.91 -4.58
C LYS A 173 -2.60 24.85 -5.54
N ALA A 174 -1.89 23.72 -5.61
CA ALA A 174 -2.33 22.49 -6.29
C ALA A 174 -2.64 21.42 -5.22
N ASN A 175 -3.92 21.11 -5.04
CA ASN A 175 -4.34 20.10 -4.07
C ASN A 175 -4.10 18.69 -4.64
N PRO A 176 -3.66 17.71 -3.82
CA PRO A 176 -3.43 16.34 -4.25
C PRO A 176 -4.76 15.56 -4.34
N ARG A 177 -5.53 15.80 -5.39
CA ARG A 177 -6.92 15.30 -5.52
C ARG A 177 -7.01 13.79 -5.59
N SER A 178 -6.10 13.12 -6.31
CA SER A 178 -6.11 11.66 -6.37
C SER A 178 -5.81 11.06 -5.01
N THR A 179 -4.85 11.60 -4.27
CA THR A 179 -4.52 11.25 -2.89
C THR A 179 -5.75 11.38 -1.98
N GLU A 180 -6.43 12.53 -2.02
CA GLU A 180 -7.62 12.80 -1.21
C GLU A 180 -8.75 11.80 -1.52
N TYR A 181 -9.00 11.51 -2.81
CA TYR A 181 -10.02 10.52 -3.19
C TYR A 181 -9.66 9.10 -2.75
N VAL A 182 -8.42 8.66 -2.96
CA VAL A 182 -8.00 7.31 -2.55
C VAL A 182 -8.11 7.16 -1.03
N GLU A 183 -7.64 8.12 -0.25
CA GLU A 183 -7.75 8.09 1.21
C GLU A 183 -9.21 8.05 1.66
N GLY A 184 -10.05 8.96 1.18
CA GLY A 184 -11.45 9.06 1.57
C GLY A 184 -12.25 7.82 1.23
N LEU A 185 -12.09 7.28 -0.01
CA LEU A 185 -12.77 6.07 -0.45
C LEU A 185 -12.31 4.83 0.33
N SER A 186 -11.00 4.71 0.62
CA SER A 186 -10.46 3.62 1.43
C SER A 186 -11.05 3.63 2.85
N ARG A 187 -11.14 4.80 3.48
CA ARG A 187 -11.79 4.96 4.80
C ARG A 187 -13.28 4.61 4.76
N ALA A 188 -13.99 4.99 3.68
CA ALA A 188 -15.39 4.65 3.51
C ALA A 188 -15.62 3.13 3.42
N ILE A 189 -14.74 2.39 2.73
CA ILE A 189 -14.78 0.92 2.70
C ILE A 189 -14.51 0.34 4.09
N GLN A 190 -13.46 0.79 4.77
CA GLN A 190 -13.11 0.31 6.11
C GLN A 190 -14.22 0.52 7.13
N SER A 191 -14.93 1.64 7.07
CA SER A 191 -16.05 1.93 7.98
C SER A 191 -17.20 0.93 7.88
N LYS A 192 -17.29 0.18 6.77
CA LYS A 192 -18.32 -0.84 6.53
C LYS A 192 -17.92 -2.22 7.06
N ALA A 193 -16.70 -2.41 7.55
CA ALA A 193 -16.20 -3.73 8.00
C ALA A 193 -17.09 -4.35 9.10
N ALA A 194 -17.60 -3.56 10.04
CA ALA A 194 -18.52 -4.05 11.07
C ALA A 194 -19.82 -4.62 10.47
N GLY A 195 -20.32 -4.03 9.37
CA GLY A 195 -21.50 -4.51 8.66
C GLY A 195 -21.33 -5.92 8.06
N LEU A 196 -20.07 -6.32 7.74
CA LEU A 196 -19.81 -7.65 7.18
C LEU A 196 -20.11 -8.77 8.18
N TYR A 197 -19.94 -8.53 9.46
CA TYR A 197 -20.30 -9.50 10.50
C TYR A 197 -21.81 -9.66 10.65
N THR A 198 -22.58 -8.62 10.36
CA THR A 198 -24.05 -8.65 10.52
C THR A 198 -24.74 -9.54 9.50
N ILE A 199 -24.14 -9.81 8.36
CA ILE A 199 -24.68 -10.70 7.32
C ILE A 199 -24.40 -12.19 7.56
N LEU A 200 -23.49 -12.51 8.50
CA LEU A 200 -23.06 -13.89 8.76
C LEU A 200 -24.08 -14.70 9.59
N TRP A 201 -24.83 -14.04 10.46
CA TRP A 201 -25.76 -14.71 11.38
C TRP A 201 -27.17 -14.73 10.81
N GLN A 202 -27.45 -15.72 10.00
CA GLN A 202 -28.78 -15.94 9.45
C GLN A 202 -29.50 -17.07 10.20
N SER A 203 -30.80 -16.90 10.44
CA SER A 203 -31.66 -17.92 11.05
C SER A 203 -32.37 -18.74 9.99
N ASN A 204 -32.65 -19.98 10.35
CA ASN A 204 -33.30 -20.99 9.49
C ASN A 204 -32.56 -21.17 8.15
N GLU A 205 -33.23 -21.64 7.12
CA GLU A 205 -32.69 -21.84 5.77
C GLU A 205 -32.68 -20.55 4.93
N ARG A 206 -33.26 -19.45 5.44
CA ARG A 206 -33.21 -18.09 4.89
C ARG A 206 -33.75 -17.08 5.92
N ASN A 207 -32.97 -16.03 6.19
CA ASN A 207 -33.43 -14.85 6.94
C ASN A 207 -33.56 -13.65 6.00
N GLY A 208 -34.81 -13.23 5.76
CA GLY A 208 -35.09 -12.14 4.82
C GLY A 208 -34.50 -10.80 5.22
N GLY A 209 -34.52 -10.46 6.53
CA GLY A 209 -33.98 -9.19 7.02
C GLY A 209 -32.47 -9.06 6.83
N VAL A 210 -31.74 -10.08 7.24
CA VAL A 210 -30.27 -10.11 7.07
C VAL A 210 -29.88 -10.16 5.59
N TRP A 211 -30.62 -10.91 4.79
CA TRP A 211 -30.39 -10.98 3.35
C TRP A 211 -30.59 -9.63 2.63
N ILE A 212 -31.63 -8.87 3.02
CA ILE A 212 -31.86 -7.52 2.49
C ILE A 212 -30.72 -6.56 2.89
N ALA A 213 -30.16 -6.69 4.11
CA ALA A 213 -29.02 -5.88 4.54
C ALA A 213 -27.77 -6.09 3.67
N GLU A 214 -27.62 -7.25 3.03
CA GLU A 214 -26.51 -7.56 2.11
C GLU A 214 -26.62 -6.77 0.77
N TRP A 215 -27.82 -6.41 0.34
CA TRP A 215 -28.05 -5.80 -0.98
C TRP A 215 -27.36 -4.45 -1.20
N PRO A 216 -27.34 -3.50 -0.28
CA PRO A 216 -26.53 -2.31 -0.42
C PRO A 216 -25.02 -2.59 -0.13
N LEU A 217 -24.74 -3.49 0.82
CA LEU A 217 -23.40 -3.71 1.34
C LEU A 217 -22.44 -4.25 0.26
N VAL A 218 -22.88 -5.24 -0.52
CA VAL A 218 -22.03 -5.86 -1.57
C VAL A 218 -21.70 -4.87 -2.69
N PRO A 219 -22.68 -4.26 -3.41
CA PRO A 219 -22.35 -3.38 -4.52
C PRO A 219 -21.57 -2.14 -4.09
N GLU A 220 -21.83 -1.59 -2.90
CA GLU A 220 -21.07 -0.42 -2.41
C GLU A 220 -19.58 -0.72 -2.23
N HIS A 221 -19.20 -1.92 -1.74
CA HIS A 221 -17.80 -2.31 -1.65
C HIS A 221 -17.12 -2.33 -3.02
N PHE A 222 -17.77 -2.89 -4.03
CA PHE A 222 -17.23 -2.93 -5.39
C PHE A 222 -17.11 -1.53 -6.01
N LEU A 223 -18.13 -0.70 -5.88
CA LEU A 223 -18.15 0.66 -6.43
C LEU A 223 -17.07 1.54 -5.81
N LEU A 224 -16.96 1.53 -4.47
CA LEU A 224 -15.95 2.30 -3.76
C LEU A 224 -14.53 1.80 -4.09
N ALA A 225 -14.32 0.47 -4.13
CA ALA A 225 -13.02 -0.11 -4.45
C ALA A 225 -12.60 0.18 -5.90
N SER A 226 -13.50 0.07 -6.86
CA SER A 226 -13.22 0.41 -8.26
C SER A 226 -12.85 1.89 -8.40
N SER A 227 -13.57 2.78 -7.72
CA SER A 227 -13.24 4.21 -7.72
C SER A 227 -11.88 4.48 -7.06
N ALA A 228 -11.58 3.84 -5.92
CA ALA A 228 -10.29 3.97 -5.24
C ALA A 228 -9.13 3.48 -6.12
N LEU A 229 -9.28 2.32 -6.80
CA LEU A 229 -8.29 1.78 -7.73
C LEU A 229 -8.07 2.69 -8.93
N ARG A 230 -9.12 3.27 -9.51
CA ARG A 230 -9.01 4.23 -10.60
C ARG A 230 -8.15 5.42 -10.18
N HIS A 231 -8.46 6.04 -9.04
CA HIS A 231 -7.69 7.18 -8.55
C HIS A 231 -6.27 6.80 -8.11
N ALA A 232 -6.04 5.60 -7.57
CA ALA A 232 -4.71 5.10 -7.27
C ALA A 232 -3.87 4.90 -8.54
N ASN A 233 -4.49 4.39 -9.62
CA ASN A 233 -3.85 4.27 -10.92
C ASN A 233 -3.48 5.63 -11.54
N GLU A 234 -4.35 6.64 -11.38
CA GLU A 234 -4.08 8.02 -11.80
C GLU A 234 -2.95 8.63 -10.97
N LEU A 235 -3.00 8.46 -9.64
CA LEU A 235 -1.99 8.93 -8.69
C LEU A 235 -0.60 8.40 -9.04
N VAL A 236 -0.45 7.08 -9.06
CA VAL A 236 0.85 6.43 -9.27
C VAL A 236 1.36 6.67 -10.68
N GLY A 237 0.47 6.62 -11.70
CA GLY A 237 0.85 6.85 -13.09
C GLY A 237 1.26 8.29 -13.41
N GLY A 238 0.78 9.26 -12.63
CA GLY A 238 1.10 10.69 -12.80
C GLY A 238 2.08 11.25 -11.78
N LEU A 239 2.63 10.42 -10.87
CA LEU A 239 3.46 10.92 -9.79
C LEU A 239 4.81 11.46 -10.28
N ALA A 240 5.02 12.76 -10.12
CA ALA A 240 6.28 13.42 -10.41
C ALA A 240 7.19 13.40 -9.17
N VAL A 241 8.39 12.85 -9.30
CA VAL A 241 9.36 12.68 -8.21
C VAL A 241 10.40 13.79 -8.24
N ASN A 242 10.49 14.56 -7.15
CA ASN A 242 11.44 15.66 -7.00
C ASN A 242 12.73 15.14 -6.34
N ARG A 243 13.61 14.53 -7.15
CA ARG A 243 14.88 13.95 -6.69
C ARG A 243 15.79 14.97 -6.00
N GLN A 244 15.78 16.22 -6.48
CA GLN A 244 16.61 17.28 -5.90
C GLN A 244 16.11 17.66 -4.51
N GLN A 245 14.80 17.76 -4.33
CA GLN A 245 14.22 18.07 -3.03
C GLN A 245 14.41 16.91 -2.04
N MET A 246 14.26 15.65 -2.49
CA MET A 246 14.58 14.48 -1.68
C MET A 246 16.02 14.54 -1.12
N LEU A 247 16.98 14.85 -1.98
CA LEU A 247 18.39 14.97 -1.57
C LEU A 247 18.60 16.16 -0.63
N LYS A 248 17.97 17.31 -0.91
CA LYS A 248 18.03 18.50 -0.05
C LYS A 248 17.45 18.23 1.34
N ASN A 249 16.33 17.49 1.39
CA ASN A 249 15.66 17.19 2.65
C ASN A 249 16.47 16.33 3.61
N LEU A 250 17.46 15.56 3.13
CA LEU A 250 18.38 14.81 3.99
C LEU A 250 19.16 15.71 4.97
N ASN A 251 19.25 17.00 4.68
CA ASN A 251 19.97 17.97 5.50
C ASN A 251 19.06 18.84 6.39
N LEU A 252 17.75 18.57 6.44
CA LEU A 252 16.80 19.39 7.22
C LEU A 252 17.12 19.43 8.74
N ASP A 253 17.76 18.39 9.26
CA ASP A 253 18.17 18.29 10.66
C ASP A 253 19.67 18.50 10.85
N GLY A 254 20.35 19.24 9.94
CA GLY A 254 21.79 19.48 10.01
C GLY A 254 22.62 18.23 9.70
N GLY A 255 22.05 17.25 9.00
CA GLY A 255 22.71 15.99 8.64
C GLY A 255 22.70 14.94 9.76
N ALA A 256 21.92 15.13 10.81
CA ALA A 256 21.80 14.16 11.91
C ALA A 256 21.26 12.80 11.46
N ILE A 257 20.60 12.73 10.30
CA ILE A 257 20.18 11.46 9.65
C ILE A 257 21.36 10.50 9.40
N LEU A 258 22.60 10.98 9.36
CA LEU A 258 23.82 10.18 9.17
C LEU A 258 24.47 9.76 10.50
N SER A 259 23.89 10.06 11.66
CA SER A 259 24.49 9.78 12.97
C SER A 259 24.85 8.31 13.17
N GLU A 260 23.99 7.38 12.72
CA GLU A 260 24.26 5.94 12.83
C GLU A 260 25.46 5.53 11.95
N ALA A 261 25.55 6.08 10.74
CA ALA A 261 26.66 5.83 9.84
C ALA A 261 28.00 6.32 10.43
N PHE A 262 28.02 7.52 11.01
CA PHE A 262 29.18 8.04 11.72
C PHE A 262 29.54 7.19 12.92
N ALA A 263 28.59 6.82 13.78
CA ALA A 263 28.84 5.97 14.94
C ALA A 263 29.39 4.59 14.55
N GLY A 264 28.85 4.00 13.48
CA GLY A 264 29.31 2.74 12.92
C GLY A 264 30.76 2.82 12.43
N ALA A 265 31.10 3.82 11.62
CA ALA A 265 32.44 4.00 11.08
C ALA A 265 33.47 4.29 12.20
N LEU A 266 33.13 5.16 13.14
CA LEU A 266 34.00 5.51 14.25
C LEU A 266 34.19 4.37 15.26
N SER A 267 33.28 3.41 15.29
CA SER A 267 33.38 2.29 16.25
C SER A 267 34.59 1.40 16.03
N ALA A 268 35.10 1.30 14.81
CA ALA A 268 36.32 0.56 14.50
C ALA A 268 37.58 1.19 15.15
N THR A 269 37.58 2.51 15.31
CA THR A 269 38.75 3.27 15.86
C THR A 269 38.60 3.58 17.34
N LEU A 270 37.41 3.88 17.81
CA LEU A 270 37.14 4.36 19.18
C LEU A 270 36.46 3.30 20.08
N GLY A 271 35.99 2.20 19.51
CA GLY A 271 35.05 1.31 20.17
C GLY A 271 33.62 1.85 20.16
N ARG A 272 32.63 0.94 20.27
CA ARG A 272 31.21 1.24 20.06
C ARG A 272 30.63 2.33 20.98
N THR A 273 30.95 2.24 22.28
CA THR A 273 30.41 3.17 23.27
C THR A 273 30.98 4.59 23.08
N ALA A 274 32.29 4.72 22.94
CA ALA A 274 32.94 6.02 22.75
C ALA A 274 32.50 6.67 21.41
N ALA A 275 32.41 5.89 20.34
CA ALA A 275 31.90 6.39 19.05
C ALA A 275 30.48 6.94 19.16
N TYR A 276 29.59 6.21 19.85
CA TYR A 276 28.21 6.67 20.09
C TYR A 276 28.19 7.98 20.90
N ASP A 277 28.96 8.06 21.99
CA ASP A 277 28.98 9.24 22.85
C ASP A 277 29.52 10.48 22.11
N VAL A 278 30.57 10.33 21.29
CA VAL A 278 31.08 11.41 20.43
C VAL A 278 30.02 11.91 19.44
N VAL A 279 29.37 11.00 18.71
CA VAL A 279 28.35 11.37 17.73
C VAL A 279 27.13 12.00 18.41
N LYS A 280 26.71 11.49 19.57
CA LYS A 280 25.63 12.04 20.37
C LYS A 280 25.94 13.47 20.82
N ALA A 281 27.15 13.71 21.37
CA ALA A 281 27.57 15.06 21.79
C ALA A 281 27.67 16.03 20.61
N ALA A 282 28.22 15.58 19.46
CA ALA A 282 28.25 16.36 18.23
C ALA A 282 26.87 16.71 17.71
N SER A 283 25.92 15.76 17.71
CA SER A 283 24.53 15.99 17.30
C SER A 283 23.83 17.02 18.20
N GLN A 284 24.10 16.98 19.51
CA GLN A 284 23.55 17.97 20.44
C GLN A 284 24.11 19.37 20.18
N ARG A 285 25.42 19.49 19.91
CA ARG A 285 26.05 20.78 19.57
C ARG A 285 25.53 21.31 18.23
N ALA A 286 25.47 20.47 17.20
CA ALA A 286 24.94 20.84 15.89
C ALA A 286 23.53 21.40 15.99
N ARG A 287 22.66 20.73 16.75
CA ARG A 287 21.28 21.17 16.97
C ARG A 287 21.19 22.49 17.75
N ALA A 288 22.03 22.69 18.78
CA ALA A 288 22.05 23.89 19.58
C ALA A 288 22.65 25.10 18.84
N GLY A 289 23.69 24.87 18.04
CA GLY A 289 24.44 25.89 17.29
C GLY A 289 23.92 26.16 15.88
N GLY A 290 23.00 25.35 15.35
CA GLY A 290 22.53 25.44 13.96
C GLY A 290 23.64 25.07 12.95
N THR A 291 24.62 24.27 13.35
CA THR A 291 25.76 23.81 12.54
C THR A 291 25.47 22.42 11.95
N MET A 292 26.33 21.97 11.04
CA MET A 292 26.21 20.62 10.46
C MET A 292 26.84 19.58 11.41
N LEU A 293 26.21 18.41 11.54
CA LEU A 293 26.74 17.28 12.33
C LEU A 293 28.18 16.94 11.95
N ALA A 294 28.49 16.95 10.65
CA ALA A 294 29.81 16.65 10.14
C ALA A 294 30.89 17.62 10.62
N GLU A 295 30.59 18.92 10.72
CA GLU A 295 31.49 19.95 11.23
C GLU A 295 31.77 19.72 12.70
N GLU A 296 30.73 19.40 13.47
CA GLU A 296 30.86 19.11 14.90
C GLU A 296 31.63 17.80 15.17
N ILE A 297 31.46 16.78 14.31
CA ILE A 297 32.27 15.55 14.40
C ILE A 297 33.70 15.85 14.05
N ALA A 298 33.96 16.57 12.94
CA ALA A 298 35.34 16.86 12.50
C ALA A 298 36.13 17.69 13.54
N SER A 299 35.45 18.54 14.32
CA SER A 299 36.04 19.36 15.38
C SER A 299 36.21 18.62 16.71
N ALA A 300 35.67 17.41 16.85
CA ALA A 300 35.77 16.65 18.09
C ALA A 300 37.24 16.22 18.37
N PRO A 301 37.80 16.48 19.57
CA PRO A 301 39.17 16.13 19.90
C PRO A 301 39.48 14.64 19.73
N GLU A 302 38.52 13.78 20.00
CA GLU A 302 38.60 12.33 19.89
C GLU A 302 38.81 11.85 18.45
N ILE A 303 38.43 12.68 17.46
CA ILE A 303 38.51 12.38 16.02
C ILE A 303 39.76 12.97 15.39
N ALA A 304 40.32 14.01 15.97
CA ALA A 304 41.47 14.73 15.44
C ALA A 304 42.66 13.77 15.12
N GLY A 305 43.06 13.72 13.84
CA GLY A 305 44.16 12.88 13.37
C GLY A 305 43.82 11.38 13.26
N ARG A 306 42.63 10.93 13.60
CA ARG A 306 42.23 9.51 13.57
C ARG A 306 41.34 9.17 12.37
N VAL A 307 40.69 10.14 11.79
CA VAL A 307 39.80 9.97 10.59
C VAL A 307 40.31 10.93 9.51
N SER A 308 40.52 10.41 8.31
CA SER A 308 40.98 11.22 7.19
C SER A 308 39.83 12.08 6.62
N LYS A 309 40.19 13.21 5.99
CA LYS A 309 39.22 14.07 5.29
C LYS A 309 38.42 13.28 4.24
N THR A 310 39.08 12.43 3.49
CA THR A 310 38.45 11.57 2.47
C THR A 310 37.45 10.60 3.09
N GLU A 311 37.74 10.04 4.26
CA GLU A 311 36.79 9.18 4.98
C GLU A 311 35.55 9.95 5.45
N LEU A 312 35.73 11.16 5.99
CA LEU A 312 34.65 12.04 6.38
C LEU A 312 33.77 12.41 5.18
N GLU A 313 34.38 12.77 4.04
CA GLU A 313 33.63 13.07 2.81
C GLU A 313 32.84 11.85 2.32
N ARG A 314 33.37 10.64 2.42
CA ARG A 314 32.64 9.41 2.08
C ARG A 314 31.47 9.15 3.03
N LEU A 315 31.67 9.39 4.33
CA LEU A 315 30.59 9.24 5.32
C LEU A 315 29.46 10.27 5.16
N LEU A 316 29.77 11.40 4.54
CA LEU A 316 28.79 12.45 4.25
C LEU A 316 27.92 12.16 3.02
N ASP A 317 28.29 11.22 2.17
CA ASP A 317 27.49 10.87 1.01
C ASP A 317 26.36 9.89 1.40
N PRO A 318 25.11 10.36 1.47
CA PRO A 318 23.97 9.52 1.88
C PRO A 318 23.76 8.31 0.97
N ARG A 319 24.30 8.34 -0.27
CA ARG A 319 24.22 7.22 -1.22
C ARG A 319 25.01 6.00 -0.75
N GLN A 320 25.98 6.18 0.14
CA GLN A 320 26.78 5.10 0.73
C GLN A 320 26.06 4.41 1.92
N HIS A 321 24.89 4.95 2.35
CA HIS A 321 24.22 4.52 3.57
C HIS A 321 22.79 4.01 3.33
N ILE A 322 22.47 3.64 2.09
CA ILE A 322 21.14 3.11 1.71
C ILE A 322 21.00 1.59 1.93
N GLY A 323 22.06 0.94 2.44
CA GLY A 323 22.05 -0.52 2.67
C GLY A 323 21.67 -1.32 1.42
N LEU A 324 20.78 -2.27 1.57
CA LEU A 324 20.29 -3.16 0.50
C LEU A 324 18.99 -2.62 -0.16
N ALA A 325 18.72 -1.32 -0.10
CA ALA A 325 17.47 -0.76 -0.60
C ALA A 325 17.21 -1.09 -2.09
N GLY A 326 18.25 -1.09 -2.92
CA GLY A 326 18.15 -1.44 -4.34
C GLY A 326 17.81 -2.91 -4.57
N GLU A 327 18.47 -3.81 -3.88
CA GLU A 327 18.26 -5.27 -3.93
C GLU A 327 16.87 -5.64 -3.41
N LEU A 328 16.44 -5.07 -2.29
CA LEU A 328 15.13 -5.29 -1.71
C LEU A 328 14.02 -4.78 -2.63
N THR A 329 14.26 -3.67 -3.35
CA THR A 329 13.35 -3.17 -4.38
C THR A 329 13.17 -4.20 -5.51
N GLU A 330 14.25 -4.76 -6.04
CA GLU A 330 14.16 -5.76 -7.11
C GLU A 330 13.49 -7.07 -6.65
N LEU A 331 13.77 -7.51 -5.41
CA LEU A 331 13.09 -8.69 -4.84
C LEU A 331 11.57 -8.46 -4.76
N ALA A 332 11.13 -7.32 -4.26
CA ALA A 332 9.70 -7.00 -4.18
C ALA A 332 9.05 -6.90 -5.58
N CYS A 333 9.75 -6.33 -6.56
CA CYS A 333 9.28 -6.28 -7.94
C CYS A 333 9.14 -7.70 -8.53
N ALA A 334 10.13 -8.57 -8.31
CA ALA A 334 10.07 -9.96 -8.79
C ALA A 334 8.94 -10.76 -8.13
N ASP A 335 8.68 -10.55 -6.84
CA ASP A 335 7.55 -11.17 -6.12
C ASP A 335 6.21 -10.73 -6.73
N ALA A 336 6.04 -9.43 -6.96
CA ALA A 336 4.82 -8.89 -7.58
C ALA A 336 4.64 -9.41 -9.03
N GLU A 337 5.70 -9.51 -9.80
CA GLU A 337 5.65 -10.10 -11.16
C GLU A 337 5.25 -11.59 -11.13
N ARG A 338 5.62 -12.35 -10.09
CA ARG A 338 5.14 -13.74 -9.90
C ARG A 338 3.64 -13.76 -9.62
N SER A 339 3.14 -12.90 -8.75
CA SER A 339 1.69 -12.77 -8.47
C SER A 339 0.89 -12.40 -9.73
N LEU A 340 1.46 -11.58 -10.63
CA LEU A 340 0.82 -11.21 -11.89
C LEU A 340 0.74 -12.37 -12.92
N LYS A 341 1.63 -13.36 -12.83
CA LYS A 341 1.68 -14.53 -13.74
C LYS A 341 0.83 -15.72 -13.25
N SER A 342 0.54 -15.79 -11.96
CA SER A 342 -0.33 -16.80 -11.34
C SER A 342 -1.80 -16.46 -11.50
#